data_265d1baec551cbf3c3ebe19fad7acdcc
#
_entry.id   265d1baec551cbf3c3ebe19fad7acdcc
#
_cell.length_a   1.000
_cell.length_b   1.000
_cell.length_c   1.000
_cell.angle_alpha   90.00
_cell.angle_beta   90.00
_cell.angle_gamma   90.00
#
_symmetry.space_group_name_H-M   'P 1'
#
loop_
_entity.id
_entity.type
_entity.pdbx_description
1 polymer ?
#
loop_
_entity_poly.entity_id
_entity_poly.type
_entity_poly.pdbx_seq_one_letter_code
_entity_poly.pdbx_strand_id
1 'polypeptide(L)'
;MESAEAAKEESPVDSPDPSLSLCDHNKKSILYASKASDGKKEKTHRPLTPFRMLRGVLCCIVLVLTTLVPLLFLAPPAFIFLRLLSVQWSRRATSFFLAGWLSLWPFFFEKINQTKVVFAGHKVPYDNRVLISCNHRTEVDWMYIWNLAIRKGKVGYCKYAVKSSVRNAPIFGWAFWVFEFLMLDRKWEVDSPVIESYLESFKDPADPIWLVIFPEGTDFTEQKRDRGNLLAKENGLPELVNVLQPRTRGFVTCLSRLRPSLDAVYDLTIGYKDRCPSFTNNLFGTDPAEVHIHINRIHLEDVPESEEELSEWLYKIFLEKDQMLSGFSRNGYFPNSGKIEETLSTTKCIWNCVAYTVPCLLVLYNVLFVSTWLKVYAAISFVTLVIGTYLGYRPSPIFPRMWAKKLE
;
A
#
# COMPACT_ATOMS: atom_id res chain seq x y z
N MET A 1 -56.25 -19.27 -64.26
CA MET A 1 -56.60 -18.52 -63.05
C MET A 1 -56.09 -19.30 -61.92
N GLU A 2 -54.84 -19.04 -61.56
CA GLU A 2 -54.25 -19.44 -60.29
C GLU A 2 -52.86 -18.80 -60.19
N SER A 3 -52.74 -17.89 -59.27
CA SER A 3 -51.47 -17.13 -59.00
C SER A 3 -50.56 -17.93 -58.08
N ALA A 4 -49.36 -18.23 -58.50
CA ALA A 4 -48.35 -18.82 -57.67
C ALA A 4 -47.59 -17.75 -56.91
N GLU A 5 -47.63 -17.82 -55.61
CA GLU A 5 -46.86 -16.99 -54.64
C GLU A 5 -45.50 -17.63 -54.46
N ALA A 6 -44.43 -16.87 -54.72
CA ALA A 6 -43.06 -17.31 -54.54
C ALA A 6 -42.58 -17.04 -53.11
N ALA A 7 -42.22 -18.09 -52.39
CA ALA A 7 -41.57 -18.01 -51.08
C ALA A 7 -40.12 -17.51 -51.26
N LYS A 8 -39.77 -16.44 -50.51
CA LYS A 8 -38.37 -15.98 -50.34
C LYS A 8 -37.71 -16.80 -49.23
N GLU A 9 -36.66 -17.53 -49.54
CA GLU A 9 -35.74 -18.09 -48.57
C GLU A 9 -34.96 -16.95 -47.87
N GLU A 10 -35.09 -16.87 -46.59
CA GLU A 10 -34.22 -16.03 -45.71
C GLU A 10 -32.93 -16.84 -45.44
N SER A 11 -31.76 -16.26 -45.77
CA SER A 11 -30.45 -16.75 -45.42
C SER A 11 -30.19 -16.52 -43.92
N PRO A 12 -29.43 -17.41 -43.22
CA PRO A 12 -29.18 -17.27 -41.79
C PRO A 12 -28.22 -16.10 -41.54
N VAL A 13 -28.60 -15.24 -40.58
CA VAL A 13 -27.79 -14.14 -40.06
C VAL A 13 -26.65 -14.74 -39.28
N ASP A 14 -25.41 -14.51 -39.76
CA ASP A 14 -24.18 -14.85 -39.08
C ASP A 14 -24.12 -14.08 -37.76
N SER A 15 -24.06 -14.79 -36.64
CA SER A 15 -23.76 -14.20 -35.32
C SER A 15 -22.28 -13.78 -35.26
N PRO A 16 -21.95 -12.57 -34.83
CA PRO A 16 -20.52 -12.12 -34.78
C PRO A 16 -19.75 -12.91 -33.75
N ASP A 17 -18.60 -13.43 -34.18
CA ASP A 17 -17.62 -14.14 -33.37
C ASP A 17 -17.11 -13.25 -32.21
N PRO A 18 -17.25 -13.65 -30.94
CA PRO A 18 -16.82 -12.86 -29.79
C PRO A 18 -15.31 -12.57 -29.76
N SER A 19 -14.49 -13.36 -30.46
CA SER A 19 -13.03 -13.18 -30.50
C SER A 19 -12.61 -11.97 -31.36
N LEU A 20 -13.38 -11.59 -32.36
CA LEU A 20 -13.10 -10.44 -33.23
C LEU A 20 -13.38 -9.10 -32.55
N SER A 21 -14.30 -9.04 -31.58
CA SER A 21 -14.64 -7.80 -30.87
C SER A 21 -13.56 -7.38 -29.85
N LEU A 22 -12.87 -8.33 -29.24
CA LEU A 22 -11.78 -8.07 -28.28
C LEU A 22 -10.50 -7.54 -28.96
N CYS A 23 -10.20 -8.04 -30.18
CA CYS A 23 -9.00 -7.63 -30.92
C CYS A 23 -9.11 -6.19 -31.49
N ASP A 24 -10.31 -5.78 -31.88
CA ASP A 24 -10.59 -4.43 -32.41
C ASP A 24 -10.66 -3.37 -31.30
N HIS A 25 -11.13 -3.74 -30.10
CA HIS A 25 -11.12 -2.84 -28.94
C HIS A 25 -9.70 -2.57 -28.48
N ASN A 26 -8.82 -3.56 -28.50
CA ASN A 26 -7.40 -3.42 -28.10
C ASN A 26 -6.61 -2.56 -29.11
N LYS A 27 -6.81 -2.72 -30.40
CA LYS A 27 -6.20 -1.87 -31.43
C LYS A 27 -6.65 -0.41 -31.34
N LYS A 28 -7.93 -0.16 -31.03
CA LYS A 28 -8.44 1.20 -30.81
C LYS A 28 -7.85 1.83 -29.55
N SER A 29 -7.67 1.08 -28.45
CA SER A 29 -7.09 1.61 -27.21
C SER A 29 -5.61 1.98 -27.39
N ILE A 30 -4.84 1.21 -28.14
CA ILE A 30 -3.43 1.50 -28.45
C ILE A 30 -3.32 2.72 -29.39
N LEU A 31 -4.21 2.84 -30.38
CA LEU A 31 -4.24 4.00 -31.27
C LEU A 31 -4.66 5.30 -30.57
N TYR A 32 -5.56 5.21 -29.57
CA TYR A 32 -5.96 6.35 -28.74
C TYR A 32 -4.86 6.74 -27.75
N ALA A 33 -4.09 5.79 -27.21
CA ALA A 33 -2.96 6.08 -26.33
C ALA A 33 -1.82 6.82 -27.11
N SER A 34 -1.54 6.42 -28.36
CA SER A 34 -0.51 7.08 -29.19
C SER A 34 -0.94 8.47 -29.66
N LYS A 35 -2.24 8.71 -29.94
CA LYS A 35 -2.76 10.04 -30.29
C LYS A 35 -2.96 10.96 -29.11
N ALA A 36 -3.07 10.44 -27.87
CA ALA A 36 -3.20 11.26 -26.66
C ALA A 36 -1.86 11.87 -26.21
N SER A 37 -0.73 11.47 -26.76
CA SER A 37 0.58 12.05 -26.46
C SER A 37 0.82 13.41 -27.13
N ASP A 38 0.07 13.73 -28.20
CA ASP A 38 0.37 14.88 -29.08
C ASP A 38 -0.37 16.18 -28.74
N GLY A 39 -1.04 16.25 -27.59
CA GLY A 39 -1.79 17.45 -27.18
C GLY A 39 -1.79 17.76 -25.67
N LYS A 40 -0.97 17.09 -24.86
CA LYS A 40 -0.93 17.38 -23.41
C LYS A 40 -0.24 18.72 -23.16
N LYS A 41 -1.03 19.73 -22.74
CA LYS A 41 -0.50 20.90 -22.03
C LYS A 41 0.48 20.39 -20.98
N GLU A 42 1.71 20.91 -21.01
CA GLU A 42 2.74 20.62 -20.02
C GLU A 42 2.17 20.89 -18.62
N LYS A 43 2.01 19.82 -17.84
CA LYS A 43 1.34 19.92 -16.55
C LYS A 43 2.25 20.71 -15.61
N THR A 44 1.78 21.85 -15.15
CA THR A 44 2.54 22.79 -14.36
C THR A 44 2.97 22.19 -13.03
N HIS A 45 4.28 22.03 -12.88
CA HIS A 45 4.91 21.67 -11.61
C HIS A 45 4.77 22.83 -10.62
N ARG A 46 4.39 22.56 -9.38
CA ARG A 46 4.38 23.58 -8.32
C ARG A 46 5.83 24.01 -8.05
N PRO A 47 6.19 25.31 -8.13
CA PRO A 47 7.57 25.74 -7.99
C PRO A 47 8.12 25.43 -6.61
N LEU A 48 9.38 25.01 -6.53
CA LEU A 48 10.11 24.83 -5.28
C LEU A 48 10.52 26.22 -4.74
N THR A 49 9.64 26.85 -3.98
CA THR A 49 9.92 28.15 -3.35
C THR A 49 10.78 27.99 -2.08
N PRO A 50 11.54 29.03 -1.63
CA PRO A 50 12.27 28.97 -0.36
C PRO A 50 11.39 28.60 0.84
N PHE A 51 10.13 29.06 0.84
CA PHE A 51 9.16 28.71 1.88
C PHE A 51 8.82 27.21 1.87
N ARG A 52 8.62 26.60 0.70
CA ARG A 52 8.39 25.14 0.58
C ARG A 52 9.61 24.36 1.01
N MET A 53 10.81 24.81 0.65
CA MET A 53 12.05 24.18 1.12
C MET A 53 12.14 24.18 2.65
N LEU A 54 12.01 25.37 3.27
CA LEU A 54 12.06 25.48 4.74
C LEU A 54 11.02 24.59 5.40
N ARG A 55 9.78 24.63 4.92
CA ARG A 55 8.68 23.81 5.41
C ARG A 55 8.97 22.31 5.28
N GLY A 56 9.45 21.86 4.13
CA GLY A 56 9.81 20.45 3.91
C GLY A 56 10.95 19.99 4.79
N VAL A 57 11.97 20.83 5.01
CA VAL A 57 13.07 20.55 5.93
C VAL A 57 12.55 20.43 7.36
N LEU A 58 11.68 21.34 7.82
CA LEU A 58 11.07 21.25 9.15
C LEU A 58 10.21 20.00 9.31
N CYS A 59 9.40 19.64 8.32
CA CYS A 59 8.65 18.38 8.31
C CYS A 59 9.60 17.16 8.40
N CYS A 60 10.70 17.16 7.65
CA CYS A 60 11.70 16.10 7.68
C CYS A 60 12.34 15.97 9.07
N ILE A 61 12.72 17.08 9.69
CA ILE A 61 13.28 17.10 11.07
C ILE A 61 12.27 16.50 12.05
N VAL A 62 11.00 16.92 12.00
CA VAL A 62 9.94 16.38 12.86
C VAL A 62 9.77 14.88 12.62
N LEU A 63 9.73 14.42 11.38
CA LEU A 63 9.60 12.99 11.05
C LEU A 63 10.78 12.18 11.56
N VAL A 64 12.01 12.64 11.37
CA VAL A 64 13.21 11.94 11.85
C VAL A 64 13.25 11.89 13.37
N LEU A 65 12.99 13.01 14.04
CA LEU A 65 12.96 13.09 15.50
C LEU A 65 11.90 12.15 16.09
N THR A 66 10.68 12.22 15.55
CA THR A 66 9.54 11.41 16.02
C THR A 66 9.63 9.94 15.61
N THR A 67 10.56 9.56 14.71
CA THR A 67 10.92 8.18 14.43
C THR A 67 12.00 7.69 15.40
N LEU A 68 13.10 8.43 15.46
CA LEU A 68 14.32 7.98 16.15
C LEU A 68 14.09 7.86 17.66
N VAL A 69 13.45 8.86 18.28
CA VAL A 69 13.23 8.85 19.73
C VAL A 69 12.34 7.69 20.19
N PRO A 70 11.15 7.44 19.61
CA PRO A 70 10.36 6.26 19.96
C PRO A 70 11.04 4.94 19.65
N LEU A 71 11.79 4.83 18.54
CA LEU A 71 12.54 3.62 18.24
C LEU A 71 13.59 3.31 19.30
N LEU A 72 14.32 4.31 19.79
CA LEU A 72 15.36 4.11 20.82
C LEU A 72 14.77 3.90 22.21
N PHE A 73 13.66 4.57 22.57
CA PHE A 73 13.18 4.59 23.95
C PHE A 73 11.93 3.77 24.20
N LEU A 74 11.05 3.61 23.21
CA LEU A 74 9.78 2.90 23.35
C LEU A 74 9.75 1.54 22.68
N ALA A 75 10.47 1.38 21.54
CA ALA A 75 10.46 0.12 20.82
C ALA A 75 11.08 -1.05 21.61
N PRO A 76 12.24 -0.94 22.28
CA PRO A 76 12.80 -2.06 23.04
C PRO A 76 11.82 -2.60 24.11
N PRO A 77 11.23 -1.79 25.01
CA PRO A 77 10.27 -2.32 25.96
C PRO A 77 9.00 -2.87 25.29
N ALA A 78 8.47 -2.19 24.29
CA ALA A 78 7.24 -2.62 23.63
C ALA A 78 7.44 -3.87 22.75
N PHE A 79 8.54 -3.94 21.99
CA PHE A 79 8.78 -5.02 21.06
C PHE A 79 9.49 -6.22 21.69
N ILE A 80 10.42 -6.00 22.63
CA ILE A 80 11.19 -7.07 23.25
C ILE A 80 10.49 -7.56 24.51
N PHE A 81 10.35 -6.72 25.55
CA PHE A 81 9.84 -7.19 26.85
C PHE A 81 8.37 -7.60 26.80
N LEU A 82 7.48 -6.79 26.19
CA LEU A 82 6.09 -7.20 26.06
C LEU A 82 5.93 -8.44 25.18
N ARG A 83 6.82 -8.63 24.19
CA ARG A 83 6.76 -9.80 23.32
C ARG A 83 7.14 -11.09 24.05
N LEU A 84 8.05 -11.02 25.02
CA LEU A 84 8.37 -12.16 25.89
C LEU A 84 7.16 -12.59 26.76
N LEU A 85 6.23 -11.67 27.00
CA LEU A 85 4.97 -11.96 27.71
C LEU A 85 3.87 -12.36 26.73
N SER A 86 3.65 -11.60 25.68
CA SER A 86 2.61 -11.84 24.67
C SER A 86 2.91 -11.13 23.37
N VAL A 87 2.84 -11.87 22.24
CA VAL A 87 2.94 -11.30 20.89
C VAL A 87 1.85 -10.26 20.64
N GLN A 88 0.62 -10.54 21.05
CA GLN A 88 -0.52 -9.65 20.85
C GLN A 88 -0.37 -8.31 21.61
N TRP A 89 0.09 -8.33 22.86
CA TRP A 89 0.35 -7.11 23.63
C TRP A 89 1.47 -6.28 22.99
N SER A 90 2.54 -6.95 22.55
CA SER A 90 3.63 -6.30 21.82
C SER A 90 3.12 -5.64 20.53
N ARG A 91 2.33 -6.36 19.72
CA ARG A 91 1.75 -5.83 18.48
C ARG A 91 0.81 -4.66 18.73
N ARG A 92 -0.04 -4.71 19.75
CA ARG A 92 -0.92 -3.60 20.12
C ARG A 92 -0.12 -2.36 20.52
N ALA A 93 0.91 -2.52 21.35
CA ALA A 93 1.76 -1.42 21.78
C ALA A 93 2.55 -0.81 20.61
N THR A 94 3.21 -1.64 19.81
CA THR A 94 3.97 -1.16 18.64
C THR A 94 3.06 -0.53 17.59
N SER A 95 1.87 -1.10 17.35
CA SER A 95 0.88 -0.52 16.43
C SER A 95 0.33 0.82 16.91
N PHE A 96 0.15 1.01 18.21
CA PHE A 96 -0.24 2.29 18.77
C PHE A 96 0.80 3.38 18.50
N PHE A 97 2.08 3.10 18.77
CA PHE A 97 3.16 4.05 18.45
C PHE A 97 3.30 4.28 16.95
N LEU A 98 3.23 3.21 16.15
CA LEU A 98 3.26 3.34 14.70
C LEU A 98 2.10 4.19 14.18
N ALA A 99 0.88 3.98 14.70
CA ALA A 99 -0.30 4.75 14.29
C ALA A 99 -0.12 6.25 14.48
N GLY A 100 0.39 6.66 15.63
CA GLY A 100 0.64 8.06 15.89
C GLY A 100 1.67 8.67 14.94
N TRP A 101 2.78 7.96 14.70
CA TRP A 101 3.82 8.43 13.78
C TRP A 101 3.34 8.44 12.33
N LEU A 102 2.73 7.35 11.85
CA LEU A 102 2.21 7.29 10.48
C LEU A 102 1.12 8.33 10.22
N SER A 103 0.39 8.76 11.24
CA SER A 103 -0.63 9.81 11.11
C SER A 103 -0.04 11.20 10.81
N LEU A 104 1.27 11.42 11.05
CA LEU A 104 1.95 12.66 10.68
C LEU A 104 2.04 12.83 9.16
N TRP A 105 2.18 11.74 8.42
CA TRP A 105 2.36 11.79 6.97
C TRP A 105 1.11 12.31 6.23
N PRO A 106 -0.11 11.76 6.42
CA PRO A 106 -1.33 12.34 5.88
C PRO A 106 -1.57 13.79 6.32
N PHE A 107 -1.21 14.15 7.55
CA PHE A 107 -1.26 15.53 8.01
C PHE A 107 -0.35 16.43 7.18
N PHE A 108 0.91 16.03 6.96
CA PHE A 108 1.84 16.82 6.15
C PHE A 108 1.39 16.89 4.68
N PHE A 109 0.89 15.80 4.11
CA PHE A 109 0.44 15.80 2.72
C PHE A 109 -0.83 16.65 2.53
N GLU A 110 -1.89 16.34 3.28
CA GLU A 110 -3.18 16.98 3.05
C GLU A 110 -3.28 18.39 3.62
N LYS A 111 -2.70 18.66 4.81
CA LYS A 111 -2.89 19.93 5.50
C LYS A 111 -1.73 20.88 5.31
N ILE A 112 -0.49 20.40 5.36
CA ILE A 112 0.68 21.26 5.24
C ILE A 112 1.04 21.47 3.76
N ASN A 113 1.11 20.42 2.95
CA ASN A 113 1.43 20.48 1.54
C ASN A 113 0.21 20.79 0.66
N GLN A 114 -1.01 20.75 1.23
CA GLN A 114 -2.27 20.98 0.51
C GLN A 114 -2.44 20.04 -0.72
N THR A 115 -2.00 18.80 -0.58
CA THR A 115 -2.27 17.75 -1.56
C THR A 115 -3.72 17.33 -1.41
N LYS A 116 -4.50 17.43 -2.47
CA LYS A 116 -5.89 16.98 -2.46
C LYS A 116 -5.94 15.47 -2.65
N VAL A 117 -6.48 14.75 -1.68
CA VAL A 117 -6.71 13.30 -1.75
C VAL A 117 -8.20 13.04 -1.99
N VAL A 118 -8.51 12.39 -3.10
CA VAL A 118 -9.89 12.10 -3.55
C VAL A 118 -10.11 10.60 -3.53
N PHE A 119 -11.14 10.16 -2.83
CA PHE A 119 -11.56 8.76 -2.82
C PHE A 119 -12.72 8.55 -3.79
N ALA A 120 -12.72 7.40 -4.45
CA ALA A 120 -13.74 6.97 -5.41
C ALA A 120 -14.09 5.50 -5.17
N GLY A 121 -15.21 5.02 -5.72
CA GLY A 121 -15.63 3.63 -5.61
C GLY A 121 -16.43 3.33 -4.36
N HIS A 122 -16.09 2.29 -3.62
CA HIS A 122 -16.84 1.84 -2.45
C HIS A 122 -16.41 2.57 -1.18
N LYS A 123 -17.39 2.95 -0.35
CA LYS A 123 -17.13 3.34 1.04
C LYS A 123 -16.77 2.08 1.83
N VAL A 124 -15.59 2.06 2.45
CA VAL A 124 -15.19 0.90 3.24
C VAL A 124 -15.63 1.02 4.70
N PRO A 125 -16.03 -0.10 5.34
CA PRO A 125 -16.32 -0.15 6.77
C PRO A 125 -15.03 -0.12 7.62
N TYR A 126 -15.16 -0.35 8.93
CA TYR A 126 -14.01 -0.43 9.85
C TYR A 126 -13.47 -1.86 9.96
N ASP A 127 -13.21 -2.51 8.82
CA ASP A 127 -12.67 -3.88 8.79
C ASP A 127 -11.33 -3.96 9.54
N ASN A 128 -11.15 -5.06 10.27
CA ASN A 128 -9.95 -5.28 11.09
C ASN A 128 -8.84 -5.98 10.30
N ARG A 129 -9.23 -6.87 9.39
CA ARG A 129 -8.31 -7.77 8.70
C ARG A 129 -8.60 -7.74 7.20
N VAL A 130 -7.71 -7.09 6.46
CA VAL A 130 -7.88 -6.98 5.00
C VAL A 130 -6.57 -7.27 4.27
N LEU A 131 -6.70 -7.90 3.11
CA LEU A 131 -5.64 -7.96 2.12
C LEU A 131 -5.88 -6.85 1.10
N ILE A 132 -4.88 -6.03 0.86
CA ILE A 132 -4.96 -4.89 -0.07
C ILE A 132 -4.10 -5.18 -1.29
N SER A 133 -4.72 -5.22 -2.47
CA SER A 133 -4.04 -5.19 -3.77
C SER A 133 -4.00 -3.77 -4.29
N CYS A 134 -2.84 -3.26 -4.67
CA CYS A 134 -2.69 -1.92 -5.21
C CYS A 134 -1.74 -1.91 -6.41
N ASN A 135 -2.00 -1.04 -7.41
CA ASN A 135 -1.02 -0.76 -8.46
C ASN A 135 0.14 0.06 -7.90
N HIS A 136 1.31 -0.05 -8.53
CA HIS A 136 2.55 0.59 -8.07
C HIS A 136 3.11 1.56 -9.11
N ARG A 137 2.61 2.79 -9.07
CA ARG A 137 2.96 3.83 -10.03
C ARG A 137 4.26 4.54 -9.71
N THR A 138 4.53 4.75 -8.41
CA THR A 138 5.70 5.49 -7.92
C THR A 138 6.13 5.00 -6.54
N GLU A 139 7.35 5.32 -6.16
CA GLU A 139 7.97 4.94 -4.88
C GLU A 139 7.21 5.41 -3.62
N VAL A 140 6.20 6.30 -3.74
CA VAL A 140 5.44 6.84 -2.60
C VAL A 140 3.99 6.37 -2.52
N ASP A 141 3.52 5.49 -3.40
CA ASP A 141 2.13 5.02 -3.41
C ASP A 141 1.68 4.47 -2.06
N TRP A 142 2.54 3.73 -1.39
CA TRP A 142 2.27 3.13 -0.09
C TRP A 142 1.95 4.17 0.99
N MET A 143 2.44 5.40 0.88
CA MET A 143 2.15 6.50 1.80
C MET A 143 0.71 7.01 1.64
N TYR A 144 0.15 6.96 0.43
CA TYR A 144 -1.23 7.39 0.19
C TYR A 144 -2.27 6.39 0.69
N ILE A 145 -1.91 5.13 0.89
CA ILE A 145 -2.77 4.14 1.55
C ILE A 145 -3.00 4.52 3.02
N TRP A 146 -2.05 5.19 3.67
CA TRP A 146 -2.25 5.71 5.03
C TRP A 146 -3.36 6.75 5.12
N ASN A 147 -3.65 7.49 4.03
CA ASN A 147 -4.78 8.42 4.02
C ASN A 147 -6.13 7.71 4.17
N LEU A 148 -6.27 6.49 3.62
CA LEU A 148 -7.44 5.66 3.86
C LEU A 148 -7.39 5.05 5.27
N ALA A 149 -6.27 4.46 5.63
CA ALA A 149 -6.11 3.71 6.88
C ALA A 149 -6.30 4.59 8.14
N ILE A 150 -5.88 5.87 8.12
CA ILE A 150 -6.08 6.80 9.24
C ILE A 150 -7.57 7.12 9.45
N ARG A 151 -8.35 7.21 8.35
CA ARG A 151 -9.80 7.44 8.41
C ARG A 151 -10.57 6.27 9.00
N LYS A 152 -9.97 5.08 8.93
CA LYS A 152 -10.51 3.83 9.49
C LYS A 152 -9.89 3.45 10.84
N GLY A 153 -8.98 4.27 11.38
CA GLY A 153 -8.26 3.95 12.63
C GLY A 153 -7.35 2.74 12.53
N LYS A 154 -6.92 2.36 11.30
CA LYS A 154 -6.13 1.15 11.03
C LYS A 154 -4.70 1.43 10.60
N VAL A 155 -4.26 2.68 10.57
CA VAL A 155 -2.94 3.06 10.05
C VAL A 155 -1.78 2.36 10.76
N GLY A 156 -1.87 2.08 12.06
CA GLY A 156 -0.84 1.33 12.81
C GLY A 156 -0.79 -0.17 12.51
N TYR A 157 -1.82 -0.70 11.86
CA TYR A 157 -1.92 -2.11 11.48
C TYR A 157 -1.54 -2.36 10.02
N CYS A 158 -1.17 -1.31 9.28
CA CYS A 158 -0.68 -1.45 7.92
C CYS A 158 0.66 -2.19 7.91
N LYS A 159 0.73 -3.27 7.14
CA LYS A 159 1.95 -4.05 6.89
C LYS A 159 2.21 -4.08 5.40
N TYR A 160 3.48 -3.99 5.03
CA TYR A 160 3.91 -3.96 3.62
C TYR A 160 4.93 -5.06 3.34
N ALA A 161 4.85 -5.62 2.14
CA ALA A 161 5.95 -6.40 1.59
C ALA A 161 6.99 -5.44 1.00
N VAL A 162 8.18 -5.42 1.57
CA VAL A 162 9.28 -4.53 1.18
C VAL A 162 10.51 -5.31 0.75
N LYS A 163 11.39 -4.69 -0.06
CA LYS A 163 12.64 -5.33 -0.46
C LYS A 163 13.57 -5.52 0.75
N SER A 164 14.16 -6.70 0.89
CA SER A 164 15.06 -7.04 2.03
C SER A 164 16.24 -6.08 2.20
N SER A 165 16.71 -5.45 1.10
CA SER A 165 17.79 -4.47 1.15
C SER A 165 17.50 -3.23 2.01
N VAL A 166 16.22 -2.92 2.29
CA VAL A 166 15.86 -1.83 3.21
C VAL A 166 16.24 -2.12 4.66
N ARG A 167 16.55 -3.38 5.01
CA ARG A 167 17.12 -3.77 6.32
C ARG A 167 18.40 -2.99 6.63
N ASN A 168 19.19 -2.69 5.61
CA ASN A 168 20.47 -1.98 5.73
C ASN A 168 20.30 -0.46 5.81
N ALA A 169 19.10 0.08 5.59
CA ALA A 169 18.84 1.51 5.73
C ALA A 169 18.73 1.88 7.21
N PRO A 170 19.63 2.74 7.74
CA PRO A 170 19.56 3.18 9.14
C PRO A 170 18.16 3.74 9.47
N ILE A 171 17.69 3.52 10.69
CA ILE A 171 16.37 3.95 11.19
C ILE A 171 15.21 3.20 10.51
N PHE A 172 15.12 3.22 9.18
CA PHE A 172 14.03 2.55 8.44
C PHE A 172 14.08 1.03 8.59
N GLY A 173 15.27 0.40 8.48
CA GLY A 173 15.41 -1.04 8.69
C GLY A 173 14.99 -1.45 10.09
N TRP A 174 15.36 -0.66 11.12
CA TRP A 174 14.94 -0.92 12.50
C TRP A 174 13.43 -0.78 12.66
N ALA A 175 12.84 0.27 12.09
CA ALA A 175 11.40 0.48 12.11
C ALA A 175 10.65 -0.70 11.45
N PHE A 176 11.06 -1.12 10.27
CA PHE A 176 10.43 -2.23 9.55
C PHE A 176 10.57 -3.57 10.28
N TRP A 177 11.69 -3.77 10.99
CA TRP A 177 11.85 -4.95 11.83
C TRP A 177 10.93 -4.92 13.06
N VAL A 178 10.89 -3.79 13.80
CA VAL A 178 10.03 -3.60 14.99
C VAL A 178 8.55 -3.70 14.63
N PHE A 179 8.14 -3.11 13.51
CA PHE A 179 6.74 -3.08 13.06
C PHE A 179 6.35 -4.29 12.22
N GLU A 180 7.22 -5.30 12.17
CA GLU A 180 6.94 -6.59 11.52
C GLU A 180 6.55 -6.45 10.05
N PHE A 181 7.23 -5.60 9.27
CA PHE A 181 7.06 -5.58 7.81
C PHE A 181 7.65 -6.85 7.19
N LEU A 182 7.05 -7.31 6.10
CA LEU A 182 7.49 -8.50 5.38
C LEU A 182 8.65 -8.12 4.44
N MET A 183 9.86 -8.56 4.76
CA MET A 183 11.07 -8.27 3.99
C MET A 183 11.35 -9.43 3.03
N LEU A 184 11.38 -9.16 1.71
CA LEU A 184 11.51 -10.16 0.65
C LEU A 184 12.70 -9.88 -0.26
N ASP A 185 13.40 -10.92 -0.68
CA ASP A 185 14.53 -10.87 -1.63
C ASP A 185 14.08 -10.83 -3.08
N ARG A 186 12.77 -11.02 -3.31
CA ARG A 186 12.13 -11.14 -4.64
C ARG A 186 12.60 -12.38 -5.42
N LYS A 187 12.98 -13.43 -4.69
CA LYS A 187 13.31 -14.77 -5.17
C LYS A 187 12.36 -15.76 -4.49
N TRP A 188 11.50 -16.40 -5.27
CA TRP A 188 10.42 -17.24 -4.74
C TRP A 188 10.91 -18.35 -3.81
N GLU A 189 11.98 -19.03 -4.19
CA GLU A 189 12.55 -20.15 -3.42
C GLU A 189 13.04 -19.73 -2.03
N VAL A 190 13.48 -18.47 -1.91
CA VAL A 190 13.93 -17.88 -0.64
C VAL A 190 12.77 -17.26 0.12
N ASP A 191 11.85 -16.63 -0.58
CA ASP A 191 10.77 -15.83 0.00
C ASP A 191 9.58 -16.69 0.48
N SER A 192 9.30 -17.82 -0.19
CA SER A 192 8.15 -18.67 0.14
C SER A 192 8.12 -19.10 1.62
N PRO A 193 9.18 -19.68 2.21
CA PRO A 193 9.16 -20.05 3.61
C PRO A 193 9.09 -18.85 4.56
N VAL A 194 9.63 -17.69 4.16
CA VAL A 194 9.54 -16.44 4.94
C VAL A 194 8.10 -15.93 4.95
N ILE A 195 7.43 -15.94 3.80
CA ILE A 195 6.03 -15.56 3.66
C ILE A 195 5.14 -16.48 4.51
N GLU A 196 5.33 -17.79 4.40
CA GLU A 196 4.54 -18.77 5.16
C GLU A 196 4.69 -18.58 6.67
N SER A 197 5.91 -18.48 7.17
CA SER A 197 6.18 -18.24 8.60
C SER A 197 5.60 -16.90 9.07
N TYR A 198 5.66 -15.87 8.23
CA TYR A 198 5.07 -14.57 8.53
C TYR A 198 3.55 -14.65 8.65
N LEU A 199 2.89 -15.26 7.67
CA LEU A 199 1.43 -15.41 7.64
C LEU A 199 0.93 -16.27 8.79
N GLU A 200 1.65 -17.35 9.12
CA GLU A 200 1.37 -18.19 10.30
C GLU A 200 1.35 -17.37 11.59
N SER A 201 2.28 -16.42 11.73
CA SER A 201 2.33 -15.55 12.90
C SER A 201 1.15 -14.59 13.03
N PHE A 202 0.37 -14.38 11.96
CA PHE A 202 -0.83 -13.54 11.90
C PHE A 202 -2.13 -14.33 11.74
N LYS A 203 -2.15 -15.62 12.02
CA LYS A 203 -3.36 -16.45 11.94
C LYS A 203 -4.44 -16.07 12.95
N ASP A 204 -4.07 -15.50 14.10
CA ASP A 204 -5.02 -15.13 15.13
C ASP A 204 -5.99 -14.06 14.60
N PRO A 205 -7.31 -14.36 14.49
CA PRO A 205 -8.29 -13.39 14.01
C PRO A 205 -8.47 -12.18 14.93
N ALA A 206 -8.03 -12.25 16.19
CA ALA A 206 -8.06 -11.14 17.13
C ALA A 206 -6.95 -10.10 16.87
N ASP A 207 -5.93 -10.43 16.04
CA ASP A 207 -4.87 -9.51 15.67
C ASP A 207 -5.26 -8.74 14.40
N PRO A 208 -5.52 -7.42 14.46
CA PRO A 208 -5.81 -6.64 13.26
C PRO A 208 -4.62 -6.61 12.30
N ILE A 209 -4.89 -6.72 11.00
CA ILE A 209 -3.87 -6.58 9.96
C ILE A 209 -4.46 -5.97 8.68
N TRP A 210 -3.79 -4.96 8.15
CA TRP A 210 -3.99 -4.42 6.82
C TRP A 210 -2.75 -4.75 6.00
N LEU A 211 -2.75 -5.94 5.37
CA LEU A 211 -1.61 -6.39 4.57
C LEU A 211 -1.71 -5.82 3.17
N VAL A 212 -0.76 -4.96 2.82
CA VAL A 212 -0.69 -4.30 1.52
C VAL A 212 0.33 -4.98 0.63
N ILE A 213 -0.11 -5.39 -0.54
CA ILE A 213 0.72 -6.00 -1.57
C ILE A 213 0.60 -5.19 -2.85
N PHE A 214 1.74 -4.97 -3.49
CA PHE A 214 1.84 -4.45 -4.84
C PHE A 214 2.19 -5.63 -5.77
N PRO A 215 1.20 -6.28 -6.41
CA PRO A 215 1.44 -7.49 -7.20
C PRO A 215 2.40 -7.28 -8.38
N GLU A 216 2.59 -6.04 -8.84
CA GLU A 216 3.60 -5.67 -9.85
C GLU A 216 5.05 -5.98 -9.39
N GLY A 217 5.27 -6.05 -8.06
CA GLY A 217 6.57 -6.36 -7.45
C GLY A 217 7.62 -5.26 -7.60
N THR A 218 7.34 -4.19 -8.30
CA THR A 218 8.18 -2.99 -8.45
C THR A 218 7.33 -1.81 -8.95
N ASP A 219 7.83 -0.59 -8.79
CA ASP A 219 7.27 0.62 -9.36
C ASP A 219 7.26 0.59 -10.90
N PHE A 220 6.27 1.26 -11.48
CA PHE A 220 6.05 1.31 -12.92
C PHE A 220 7.18 2.07 -13.64
N THR A 221 7.71 1.48 -14.72
CA THR A 221 8.45 2.18 -15.77
C THR A 221 8.04 1.60 -17.12
N GLU A 222 8.12 2.41 -18.20
CA GLU A 222 7.77 1.95 -19.55
C GLU A 222 8.61 0.74 -19.99
N GLN A 223 9.90 0.75 -19.68
CA GLN A 223 10.80 -0.37 -19.98
C GLN A 223 10.39 -1.67 -19.28
N LYS A 224 9.93 -1.58 -18.01
CA LYS A 224 9.45 -2.76 -17.25
C LYS A 224 8.12 -3.25 -17.83
N ARG A 225 7.21 -2.33 -18.18
CA ARG A 225 5.94 -2.65 -18.86
C ARG A 225 6.19 -3.39 -20.18
N ASP A 226 7.03 -2.84 -21.06
CA ASP A 226 7.28 -3.42 -22.38
C ASP A 226 7.90 -4.81 -22.25
N ARG A 227 8.85 -5.00 -21.33
CA ARG A 227 9.40 -6.32 -21.02
C ARG A 227 8.34 -7.29 -20.49
N GLY A 228 7.46 -6.83 -19.60
CA GLY A 228 6.36 -7.63 -19.05
C GLY A 228 5.36 -8.03 -20.14
N ASN A 229 5.03 -7.12 -21.05
CA ASN A 229 4.09 -7.36 -22.15
C ASN A 229 4.65 -8.35 -23.19
N LEU A 230 5.96 -8.36 -23.44
CA LEU A 230 6.58 -9.39 -24.29
C LEU A 230 6.34 -10.79 -23.73
N LEU A 231 6.60 -10.99 -22.44
CA LEU A 231 6.33 -12.28 -21.76
C LEU A 231 4.83 -12.61 -21.69
N ALA A 232 3.98 -11.59 -21.48
CA ALA A 232 2.53 -11.76 -21.45
C ALA A 232 2.00 -12.27 -22.80
N LYS A 233 2.50 -11.71 -23.90
CA LYS A 233 2.13 -12.11 -25.26
C LYS A 233 2.48 -13.58 -25.56
N GLU A 234 3.66 -14.03 -25.10
CA GLU A 234 4.08 -15.43 -25.23
C GLU A 234 3.15 -16.39 -24.48
N ASN A 235 2.53 -15.92 -23.38
CA ASN A 235 1.60 -16.68 -22.54
C ASN A 235 0.12 -16.41 -22.87
N GLY A 236 -0.19 -15.73 -23.98
CA GLY A 236 -1.58 -15.43 -24.37
C GLY A 236 -2.30 -14.43 -23.46
N LEU A 237 -1.57 -13.67 -22.63
CA LEU A 237 -2.13 -12.66 -21.75
C LEU A 237 -2.25 -11.30 -22.46
N PRO A 238 -3.22 -10.46 -22.09
CA PRO A 238 -3.37 -9.12 -22.68
C PRO A 238 -2.20 -8.20 -22.33
N GLU A 239 -1.85 -7.31 -23.25
CA GLU A 239 -0.89 -6.24 -22.99
C GLU A 239 -1.52 -5.14 -22.10
N LEU A 240 -0.76 -4.66 -21.13
CA LEU A 240 -1.15 -3.59 -20.21
C LEU A 240 -0.39 -2.30 -20.54
N VAL A 241 -1.02 -1.14 -20.34
CA VAL A 241 -0.47 0.17 -20.71
C VAL A 241 -0.08 1.00 -19.47
N ASN A 242 -0.90 0.98 -18.43
CA ASN A 242 -0.77 1.87 -17.27
C ASN A 242 -0.24 1.16 -16.02
N VAL A 243 -0.24 -0.16 -15.99
CA VAL A 243 0.26 -1.00 -14.90
C VAL A 243 1.21 -2.07 -15.43
N LEU A 244 1.98 -2.71 -14.57
CA LEU A 244 2.80 -3.86 -14.94
C LEU A 244 1.98 -5.16 -14.81
N GLN A 245 2.42 -6.19 -15.51
CA GLN A 245 1.87 -7.54 -15.35
C GLN A 245 2.03 -8.01 -13.91
N PRO A 246 0.95 -8.47 -13.24
CA PRO A 246 1.02 -8.87 -11.85
C PRO A 246 1.77 -10.19 -11.68
N ARG A 247 2.54 -10.29 -10.59
CA ARG A 247 3.14 -11.52 -10.10
C ARG A 247 2.19 -12.18 -9.13
N THR A 248 1.53 -13.25 -9.55
CA THR A 248 0.40 -13.84 -8.82
C THR A 248 0.81 -14.57 -7.56
N ARG A 249 1.92 -15.33 -7.57
CA ARG A 249 2.31 -16.26 -6.51
C ARG A 249 2.26 -15.66 -5.10
N GLY A 250 2.92 -14.52 -4.88
CA GLY A 250 2.96 -13.89 -3.55
C GLY A 250 1.59 -13.43 -3.06
N PHE A 251 0.78 -12.88 -3.93
CA PHE A 251 -0.58 -12.44 -3.60
C PHE A 251 -1.49 -13.64 -3.30
N VAL A 252 -1.48 -14.65 -4.16
CA VAL A 252 -2.26 -15.89 -4.02
C VAL A 252 -1.92 -16.57 -2.70
N THR A 253 -0.63 -16.76 -2.39
CA THR A 253 -0.20 -17.36 -1.11
C THR A 253 -0.71 -16.57 0.09
N CYS A 254 -0.61 -15.23 0.07
CA CYS A 254 -1.13 -14.41 1.17
C CYS A 254 -2.64 -14.52 1.31
N LEU A 255 -3.38 -14.50 0.21
CA LEU A 255 -4.82 -14.61 0.22
C LEU A 255 -5.29 -15.99 0.70
N SER A 256 -4.77 -17.06 0.14
CA SER A 256 -5.14 -18.43 0.52
C SER A 256 -4.87 -18.72 2.00
N ARG A 257 -3.72 -18.28 2.53
CA ARG A 257 -3.34 -18.51 3.93
C ARG A 257 -4.12 -17.66 4.94
N LEU A 258 -4.45 -16.41 4.60
CA LEU A 258 -5.17 -15.51 5.50
C LEU A 258 -6.69 -15.56 5.33
N ARG A 259 -7.20 -16.10 4.23
CA ARG A 259 -8.63 -16.16 3.88
C ARG A 259 -9.55 -16.49 5.05
N PRO A 260 -9.29 -17.53 5.89
CA PRO A 260 -10.19 -17.88 6.99
C PRO A 260 -10.36 -16.80 8.05
N SER A 261 -9.49 -15.80 8.06
CA SER A 261 -9.48 -14.72 9.07
C SER A 261 -9.61 -13.31 8.50
N LEU A 262 -9.75 -13.17 7.17
CA LEU A 262 -9.94 -11.87 6.53
C LEU A 262 -11.42 -11.44 6.60
N ASP A 263 -11.65 -10.13 6.65
CA ASP A 263 -12.98 -9.54 6.52
C ASP A 263 -13.31 -9.25 5.03
N ALA A 264 -12.31 -8.88 4.24
CA ALA A 264 -12.45 -8.55 2.82
C ALA A 264 -11.10 -8.47 2.10
N VAL A 265 -11.16 -8.41 0.77
CA VAL A 265 -10.06 -7.96 -0.09
C VAL A 265 -10.37 -6.55 -0.57
N TYR A 266 -9.40 -5.63 -0.47
CA TYR A 266 -9.50 -4.28 -1.03
C TYR A 266 -8.64 -4.20 -2.27
N ASP A 267 -9.26 -3.88 -3.39
CA ASP A 267 -8.56 -3.59 -4.63
C ASP A 267 -8.47 -2.07 -4.82
N LEU A 268 -7.28 -1.52 -4.64
CA LEU A 268 -7.03 -0.09 -4.74
C LEU A 268 -6.37 0.26 -6.08
N THR A 269 -6.89 1.32 -6.73
CA THR A 269 -6.25 1.91 -7.91
C THR A 269 -5.87 3.35 -7.62
N ILE A 270 -4.57 3.65 -7.62
CA ILE A 270 -4.03 5.00 -7.38
C ILE A 270 -3.71 5.66 -8.71
N GLY A 271 -4.21 6.89 -8.88
CA GLY A 271 -3.95 7.74 -10.03
C GLY A 271 -3.53 9.15 -9.60
N TYR A 272 -2.52 9.70 -10.27
CA TYR A 272 -2.03 11.06 -10.06
C TYR A 272 -2.52 11.96 -11.19
N LYS A 273 -3.25 13.03 -10.85
CA LYS A 273 -3.91 13.87 -11.85
C LYS A 273 -2.94 14.63 -12.74
N ASP A 274 -1.91 15.20 -12.12
CA ASP A 274 -0.93 16.01 -12.83
C ASP A 274 0.39 15.28 -13.04
N ARG A 275 1.18 15.13 -12.01
CA ARG A 275 2.49 14.46 -12.06
C ARG A 275 2.61 13.41 -10.98
N CYS A 276 3.27 12.31 -11.32
CA CYS A 276 3.67 11.31 -10.33
C CYS A 276 4.78 11.89 -9.46
N PRO A 277 4.65 11.88 -8.12
CA PRO A 277 5.65 12.41 -7.23
C PRO A 277 6.83 11.46 -7.04
N SER A 278 8.03 12.02 -6.87
CA SER A 278 9.11 11.35 -6.14
C SER A 278 8.94 11.58 -4.63
N PHE A 279 9.73 10.88 -3.82
CA PHE A 279 9.75 11.09 -2.37
C PHE A 279 10.05 12.56 -2.00
N THR A 280 11.04 13.16 -2.64
CA THR A 280 11.43 14.55 -2.44
C THR A 280 10.33 15.52 -2.85
N ASN A 281 9.69 15.30 -4.00
CA ASN A 281 8.59 16.14 -4.46
C ASN A 281 7.43 16.12 -3.48
N ASN A 282 7.11 14.93 -2.96
CA ASN A 282 6.05 14.75 -1.97
C ASN A 282 6.40 15.44 -0.64
N LEU A 283 7.64 15.29 -0.16
CA LEU A 283 8.12 15.93 1.07
C LEU A 283 8.06 17.47 0.99
N PHE A 284 8.52 18.04 -0.11
CA PHE A 284 8.50 19.50 -0.32
C PHE A 284 7.15 20.04 -0.82
N GLY A 285 6.20 19.17 -1.14
CA GLY A 285 4.87 19.56 -1.61
C GLY A 285 4.85 20.20 -2.99
N THR A 286 5.81 19.85 -3.84
CA THR A 286 5.84 20.27 -5.24
C THR A 286 4.91 19.40 -6.09
N ASP A 287 4.91 18.09 -5.86
CA ASP A 287 4.00 17.12 -6.44
C ASP A 287 3.62 16.04 -5.38
N PRO A 288 2.46 15.40 -5.50
CA PRO A 288 1.38 15.69 -6.43
C PRO A 288 0.49 16.85 -5.93
N ALA A 289 -0.20 17.52 -6.85
CA ALA A 289 -1.24 18.48 -6.48
C ALA A 289 -2.52 17.75 -6.02
N GLU A 290 -2.87 16.70 -6.74
CA GLU A 290 -4.09 15.90 -6.50
C GLU A 290 -3.78 14.41 -6.77
N VAL A 291 -4.22 13.55 -5.83
CA VAL A 291 -4.14 12.09 -5.95
C VAL A 291 -5.53 11.50 -5.78
N HIS A 292 -5.88 10.54 -6.61
CA HIS A 292 -7.14 9.84 -6.59
C HIS A 292 -6.90 8.38 -6.23
N ILE A 293 -7.74 7.84 -5.34
CA ILE A 293 -7.70 6.44 -4.89
C ILE A 293 -9.08 5.86 -5.12
N HIS A 294 -9.20 4.98 -6.12
CA HIS A 294 -10.41 4.19 -6.32
C HIS A 294 -10.33 2.94 -5.45
N ILE A 295 -11.41 2.64 -4.76
CA ILE A 295 -11.51 1.54 -3.81
C ILE A 295 -12.59 0.59 -4.30
N ASN A 296 -12.22 -0.65 -4.55
CA ASN A 296 -13.14 -1.75 -4.75
C ASN A 296 -13.04 -2.72 -3.58
N ARG A 297 -14.06 -2.75 -2.71
CA ARG A 297 -14.15 -3.72 -1.61
C ARG A 297 -14.80 -4.98 -2.15
N ILE A 298 -14.09 -6.09 -2.07
CA ILE A 298 -14.51 -7.40 -2.58
C ILE A 298 -14.78 -8.31 -1.39
N HIS A 299 -15.98 -8.89 -1.35
CA HIS A 299 -16.34 -9.88 -0.34
C HIS A 299 -15.63 -11.20 -0.61
N LEU A 300 -15.27 -11.93 0.44
CA LEU A 300 -14.52 -13.20 0.28
C LEU A 300 -15.34 -14.27 -0.47
N GLU A 301 -16.66 -14.17 -0.43
CA GLU A 301 -17.56 -15.03 -1.19
C GLU A 301 -17.43 -14.85 -2.71
N ASP A 302 -17.04 -13.64 -3.14
CA ASP A 302 -16.85 -13.28 -4.55
C ASP A 302 -15.42 -13.57 -5.04
N VAL A 303 -14.53 -14.05 -4.16
CA VAL A 303 -13.13 -14.34 -4.45
C VAL A 303 -12.97 -15.83 -4.74
N PRO A 304 -12.38 -16.24 -5.86
CA PRO A 304 -12.14 -17.66 -6.18
C PRO A 304 -11.39 -18.40 -5.06
N GLU A 305 -11.52 -19.73 -5.01
CA GLU A 305 -10.91 -20.56 -3.96
C GLU A 305 -9.61 -21.24 -4.42
N SER A 306 -9.56 -21.71 -5.67
CA SER A 306 -8.37 -22.37 -6.19
C SER A 306 -7.25 -21.39 -6.52
N GLU A 307 -6.00 -21.81 -6.41
CA GLU A 307 -4.84 -20.95 -6.70
C GLU A 307 -4.75 -20.56 -8.18
N GLU A 308 -5.19 -21.43 -9.06
CA GLU A 308 -5.27 -21.20 -10.50
C GLU A 308 -6.27 -20.09 -10.80
N GLU A 309 -7.51 -20.25 -10.33
CA GLU A 309 -8.57 -19.25 -10.52
C GLU A 309 -8.22 -17.92 -9.85
N LEU A 310 -7.56 -17.93 -8.68
CA LEU A 310 -7.06 -16.71 -8.02
C LEU A 310 -6.03 -15.99 -8.88
N SER A 311 -5.18 -16.73 -9.59
CA SER A 311 -4.19 -16.15 -10.49
C SER A 311 -4.85 -15.48 -11.69
N GLU A 312 -5.82 -16.13 -12.32
CA GLU A 312 -6.60 -15.58 -13.43
C GLU A 312 -7.43 -14.36 -12.98
N TRP A 313 -8.07 -14.46 -11.82
CA TRP A 313 -8.82 -13.37 -11.21
C TRP A 313 -7.95 -12.14 -10.95
N LEU A 314 -6.71 -12.32 -10.49
CA LEU A 314 -5.78 -11.20 -10.29
C LEU A 314 -5.37 -10.55 -11.62
N TYR A 315 -5.15 -11.34 -12.68
CA TYR A 315 -4.91 -10.79 -14.01
C TYR A 315 -6.11 -9.98 -14.52
N LYS A 316 -7.33 -10.46 -14.30
CA LYS A 316 -8.56 -9.73 -14.66
C LYS A 316 -8.67 -8.40 -13.91
N ILE A 317 -8.42 -8.40 -12.60
CA ILE A 317 -8.39 -7.17 -11.78
C ILE A 317 -7.35 -6.16 -12.34
N PHE A 318 -6.19 -6.63 -12.73
CA PHE A 318 -5.14 -5.74 -13.28
C PHE A 318 -5.51 -5.20 -14.66
N LEU A 319 -6.22 -5.96 -15.47
CA LEU A 319 -6.80 -5.47 -16.73
C LEU A 319 -7.85 -4.39 -16.49
N GLU A 320 -8.72 -4.57 -15.52
CA GLU A 320 -9.71 -3.58 -15.11
C GLU A 320 -9.05 -2.30 -14.57
N LYS A 321 -7.98 -2.41 -13.75
CA LYS A 321 -7.16 -1.27 -13.31
C LYS A 321 -6.55 -0.50 -14.49
N ASP A 322 -6.01 -1.22 -15.46
CA ASP A 322 -5.40 -0.61 -16.66
C ASP A 322 -6.41 0.23 -17.44
N GLN A 323 -7.61 -0.33 -17.65
CA GLN A 323 -8.71 0.36 -18.32
C GLN A 323 -9.19 1.57 -17.51
N MET A 324 -9.29 1.43 -16.18
CA MET A 324 -9.69 2.49 -15.26
C MET A 324 -8.68 3.64 -15.27
N LEU A 325 -7.38 3.34 -15.28
CA LEU A 325 -6.31 4.35 -15.37
C LEU A 325 -6.28 5.03 -16.75
N SER A 326 -6.61 4.31 -17.81
CA SER A 326 -6.80 4.88 -19.14
C SER A 326 -7.96 5.88 -19.17
N GLY A 327 -9.08 5.54 -18.51
CA GLY A 327 -10.21 6.45 -18.29
C GLY A 327 -9.82 7.67 -17.45
N PHE A 328 -9.10 7.46 -16.36
CA PHE A 328 -8.59 8.51 -15.48
C PHE A 328 -7.66 9.48 -16.21
N SER A 329 -6.77 8.97 -17.05
CA SER A 329 -5.86 9.82 -17.85
C SER A 329 -6.60 10.77 -18.81
N ARG A 330 -7.78 10.35 -19.28
CA ARG A 330 -8.64 11.20 -20.16
C ARG A 330 -9.50 12.17 -19.39
N ASN A 331 -10.13 11.70 -18.31
CA ASN A 331 -11.18 12.43 -17.58
C ASN A 331 -10.63 13.22 -16.39
N GLY A 332 -9.49 12.83 -15.82
CA GLY A 332 -8.89 13.42 -14.62
C GLY A 332 -9.56 12.99 -13.31
N TYR A 333 -10.47 12.01 -13.35
CA TYR A 333 -11.14 11.44 -12.16
C TYR A 333 -11.56 9.99 -12.42
N PHE A 334 -11.76 9.21 -11.35
CA PHE A 334 -12.32 7.86 -11.42
C PHE A 334 -13.86 7.91 -11.39
N PRO A 335 -14.54 6.89 -11.92
CA PRO A 335 -15.99 6.75 -11.75
C PRO A 335 -16.38 6.79 -10.26
N ASN A 336 -17.61 7.26 -9.98
CA ASN A 336 -18.13 7.39 -8.62
C ASN A 336 -17.20 8.17 -7.67
N SER A 337 -16.48 9.16 -8.20
CA SER A 337 -15.70 10.09 -7.39
C SER A 337 -16.63 11.01 -6.60
N GLY A 338 -16.43 11.12 -5.29
CA GLY A 338 -17.24 11.96 -4.42
C GLY A 338 -16.69 12.05 -3.01
N LYS A 339 -17.51 12.54 -2.07
CA LYS A 339 -17.19 12.54 -0.64
C LYS A 339 -17.49 11.17 -0.02
N ILE A 340 -16.76 10.15 -0.45
CA ILE A 340 -16.95 8.77 0.03
C ILE A 340 -16.36 8.62 1.43
N GLU A 341 -15.23 9.27 1.68
CA GLU A 341 -14.54 9.25 2.97
C GLU A 341 -14.55 10.63 3.63
N GLU A 342 -14.53 10.64 4.95
CA GLU A 342 -14.52 11.87 5.74
C GLU A 342 -13.24 12.69 5.49
N THR A 343 -13.35 14.00 5.60
CA THR A 343 -12.18 14.88 5.57
C THR A 343 -11.34 14.69 6.82
N LEU A 344 -10.02 14.66 6.66
CA LEU A 344 -9.11 14.57 7.79
C LEU A 344 -9.25 15.80 8.70
N SER A 345 -9.53 15.57 9.99
CA SER A 345 -9.69 16.66 10.96
C SER A 345 -8.36 17.33 11.26
N THR A 346 -8.25 18.61 10.92
CA THR A 346 -7.03 19.41 11.16
C THR A 346 -6.69 19.48 12.65
N THR A 347 -7.69 19.70 13.51
CA THR A 347 -7.50 19.76 14.97
C THR A 347 -6.93 18.46 15.54
N LYS A 348 -7.51 17.29 15.17
CA LYS A 348 -6.98 15.99 15.60
C LYS A 348 -5.55 15.76 15.11
N CYS A 349 -5.22 16.17 13.89
CA CYS A 349 -3.87 16.06 13.34
C CYS A 349 -2.86 16.95 14.07
N ILE A 350 -3.23 18.19 14.40
CA ILE A 350 -2.37 19.08 15.19
C ILE A 350 -2.12 18.50 16.58
N TRP A 351 -3.16 18.03 17.28
CA TRP A 351 -2.99 17.40 18.58
C TRP A 351 -2.11 16.17 18.54
N ASN A 352 -2.27 15.32 17.52
CA ASN A 352 -1.37 14.17 17.32
C ASN A 352 0.08 14.62 17.08
N CYS A 353 0.29 15.63 16.23
CA CYS A 353 1.63 16.17 15.97
C CYS A 353 2.28 16.72 17.25
N VAL A 354 1.55 17.48 18.06
CA VAL A 354 2.04 18.01 19.34
C VAL A 354 2.33 16.87 20.31
N ALA A 355 1.40 15.91 20.46
CA ALA A 355 1.52 14.77 21.38
C ALA A 355 2.72 13.87 21.04
N TYR A 356 3.15 13.83 19.78
CA TYR A 356 4.35 13.09 19.36
C TYR A 356 5.62 13.93 19.47
N THR A 357 5.59 15.17 18.99
CA THR A 357 6.79 16.01 18.87
C THR A 357 7.28 16.52 20.23
N VAL A 358 6.37 16.98 21.09
CA VAL A 358 6.76 17.57 22.39
C VAL A 358 7.45 16.54 23.30
N PRO A 359 6.92 15.33 23.53
CA PRO A 359 7.64 14.31 24.31
C PRO A 359 8.99 13.94 23.70
N CYS A 360 9.09 13.85 22.37
CA CYS A 360 10.37 13.58 21.71
C CYS A 360 11.42 14.68 21.95
N LEU A 361 11.01 15.95 21.93
CA LEU A 361 11.90 17.07 22.26
C LEU A 361 12.32 17.04 23.73
N LEU A 362 11.40 16.72 24.64
CA LEU A 362 11.72 16.60 26.08
C LEU A 362 12.70 15.45 26.33
N VAL A 363 12.49 14.28 25.70
CA VAL A 363 13.43 13.15 25.79
C VAL A 363 14.79 13.55 25.23
N LEU A 364 14.82 14.17 24.05
CA LEU A 364 16.07 14.62 23.42
C LEU A 364 16.81 15.61 24.33
N TYR A 365 16.12 16.60 24.89
CA TYR A 365 16.70 17.53 25.86
C TYR A 365 17.32 16.82 27.07
N ASN A 366 16.60 15.87 27.67
CA ASN A 366 17.11 15.10 28.81
C ASN A 366 18.32 14.23 28.44
N VAL A 367 18.32 13.61 27.26
CA VAL A 367 19.45 12.83 26.75
C VAL A 367 20.68 13.72 26.57
N LEU A 368 20.52 14.89 25.96
CA LEU A 368 21.66 15.75 25.66
C LEU A 368 22.25 16.42 26.89
N PHE A 369 21.41 16.93 27.79
CA PHE A 369 21.82 17.90 28.82
C PHE A 369 21.66 17.43 30.27
N VAL A 370 20.83 16.40 30.55
CA VAL A 370 20.44 16.07 31.92
C VAL A 370 20.93 14.70 32.36
N SER A 371 20.67 13.64 31.60
CA SER A 371 20.79 12.26 32.11
C SER A 371 21.81 11.43 31.34
N THR A 372 22.90 11.05 32.05
CA THR A 372 23.86 10.06 31.54
C THR A 372 23.22 8.68 31.37
N TRP A 373 22.30 8.30 32.24
CA TRP A 373 21.60 7.02 32.14
C TRP A 373 20.75 6.89 30.88
N LEU A 374 20.12 7.97 30.45
CA LEU A 374 19.38 7.96 29.16
C LEU A 374 20.33 7.82 27.96
N LYS A 375 21.55 8.35 28.03
CA LYS A 375 22.58 8.14 26.99
C LYS A 375 22.99 6.67 26.93
N VAL A 376 23.26 6.05 28.09
CA VAL A 376 23.60 4.62 28.17
C VAL A 376 22.43 3.77 27.64
N TYR A 377 21.20 4.05 28.06
CA TYR A 377 20.02 3.35 27.56
C TYR A 377 19.88 3.48 26.04
N ALA A 378 20.03 4.69 25.49
CA ALA A 378 19.97 4.93 24.06
C ALA A 378 21.04 4.14 23.30
N ALA A 379 22.27 4.07 23.84
CA ALA A 379 23.35 3.30 23.24
C ALA A 379 23.07 1.78 23.24
N ILE A 380 22.56 1.25 24.36
CA ILE A 380 22.16 -0.17 24.44
C ILE A 380 21.01 -0.46 23.47
N SER A 381 19.98 0.41 23.42
CA SER A 381 18.86 0.28 22.50
C SER A 381 19.32 0.32 21.05
N PHE A 382 20.22 1.23 20.71
CA PHE A 382 20.80 1.33 19.37
C PHE A 382 21.49 0.01 18.96
N VAL A 383 22.37 -0.53 19.81
CA VAL A 383 23.05 -1.79 19.56
C VAL A 383 22.03 -2.94 19.40
N THR A 384 21.02 -2.98 20.27
CA THR A 384 19.96 -3.99 20.22
C THR A 384 19.15 -3.92 18.91
N LEU A 385 18.81 -2.72 18.45
CA LEU A 385 18.08 -2.51 17.18
C LEU A 385 18.95 -2.92 15.98
N VAL A 386 20.23 -2.58 15.97
CA VAL A 386 21.16 -2.96 14.89
C VAL A 386 21.29 -4.48 14.82
N ILE A 387 21.60 -5.14 15.94
CA ILE A 387 21.81 -6.60 15.99
C ILE A 387 20.50 -7.32 15.66
N GLY A 388 19.39 -6.94 16.29
CA GLY A 388 18.08 -7.57 16.06
C GLY A 388 17.62 -7.46 14.61
N THR A 389 17.83 -6.30 14.00
CA THR A 389 17.50 -6.09 12.59
C THR A 389 18.39 -6.91 11.66
N TYR A 390 19.70 -6.95 11.95
CA TYR A 390 20.65 -7.73 11.15
C TYR A 390 20.35 -9.24 11.20
N LEU A 391 20.13 -9.76 12.40
CA LEU A 391 19.83 -11.18 12.60
C LEU A 391 18.39 -11.56 12.19
N GLY A 392 17.49 -10.59 12.05
CA GLY A 392 16.06 -10.82 11.80
C GLY A 392 15.35 -11.55 12.95
N TYR A 393 16.01 -11.66 14.12
CA TYR A 393 15.51 -12.39 15.27
C TYR A 393 14.37 -11.64 15.97
N ARG A 394 13.28 -12.33 16.23
CA ARG A 394 12.14 -11.83 16.99
C ARG A 394 11.96 -12.67 18.25
N PRO A 395 11.92 -12.06 19.44
CA PRO A 395 11.70 -12.80 20.68
C PRO A 395 10.39 -13.59 20.64
N SER A 396 10.41 -14.80 21.17
CA SER A 396 9.23 -15.64 21.36
C SER A 396 8.74 -15.54 22.81
N PRO A 397 7.43 -15.68 23.08
CA PRO A 397 6.91 -15.69 24.44
C PRO A 397 7.53 -16.79 25.28
N ILE A 398 7.91 -16.44 26.52
CA ILE A 398 8.48 -17.40 27.51
C ILE A 398 7.42 -18.41 27.93
N PHE A 399 6.14 -17.97 27.98
CA PHE A 399 5.01 -18.79 28.38
C PHE A 399 3.98 -18.91 27.23
N PRO A 400 4.22 -19.74 26.22
CA PRO A 400 3.37 -19.75 25.02
C PRO A 400 1.94 -20.24 25.22
N ARG A 401 1.60 -20.84 26.38
CA ARG A 401 0.31 -21.52 26.60
C ARG A 401 -0.55 -21.02 27.77
N MET A 402 -0.10 -20.06 28.57
CA MET A 402 -0.87 -19.68 29.78
C MET A 402 -2.13 -18.84 29.51
N TRP A 403 -2.29 -18.23 28.35
CA TRP A 403 -3.40 -17.32 28.03
C TRP A 403 -4.36 -17.83 26.94
N ALA A 404 -3.97 -18.85 26.17
CA ALA A 404 -4.83 -19.42 25.12
C ALA A 404 -6.04 -20.22 25.69
N LYS A 405 -5.95 -20.71 26.93
CA LYS A 405 -7.01 -21.53 27.56
C LYS A 405 -8.13 -20.74 28.27
N LYS A 406 -8.14 -19.39 28.23
CA LYS A 406 -9.18 -18.58 28.85
C LYS A 406 -10.18 -17.96 27.86
N LEU A 407 -10.11 -18.34 26.59
CA LEU A 407 -10.99 -17.84 25.53
C LEU A 407 -11.77 -18.97 24.81
N GLU A 408 -11.69 -20.22 25.30
CA GLU A 408 -12.67 -21.27 25.06
C GLU A 408 -13.70 -21.27 26.23
#